data_c6b71f869bdc4e3b3596018c8ebf4526
#
_entry.id   c6b71f869bdc4e3b3596018c8ebf4526
#
_cell.length_a   1.000
_cell.length_b   1.000
_cell.length_c   1.000
_cell.angle_alpha   90.00
_cell.angle_beta   90.00
_cell.angle_gamma   90.00
#
_symmetry.space_group_name_H-M   'P 1'
#
loop_
_entity.id
_entity.type
_entity.pdbx_description
1 polymer ?
#
loop_
_entity_poly.entity_id
_entity_poly.type
_entity_poly.pdbx_seq_one_letter_code
_entity_poly.pdbx_strand_id
1 'polypeptide(L)'
;MEDYKIDKIIDMEDYKIDKIIDSDGNEVIRCIFKEVCMYKHPTTDEYHRIGGPALKWTDGEESWYKHGRLHRENGPAVVRHNRIDYYIEGKLLYKEEFYRRLVKRRIQNGRKRIKNKVS
;
A
#
# COMPACT_ATOMS: atom_id res chain seq x y z
N MET A 1 -4.31 0.63 -25.58
CA MET A 1 -3.50 0.58 -25.73
C MET A 1 -2.74 -0.09 -25.46
N GLU A 2 -2.43 -0.40 -25.48
CA GLU A 2 -1.77 -0.98 -25.33
C GLU A 2 -0.85 -0.97 -25.23
N ASP A 3 -0.71 -0.72 -25.28
CA ASP A 3 0.26 -1.09 -25.32
C ASP A 3 1.29 -0.46 -25.00
N TYR A 4 1.30 0.15 -24.09
CA TYR A 4 2.53 0.61 -23.84
C TYR A 4 3.43 -0.52 -23.51
N LYS A 5 4.64 -0.43 -23.93
CA LYS A 5 5.57 -1.52 -23.66
C LYS A 5 6.59 -1.06 -22.65
N ILE A 6 6.82 -1.93 -21.67
CA ILE A 6 7.70 -1.61 -20.58
C ILE A 6 9.12 -1.34 -21.06
N ASP A 7 9.59 -2.09 -22.03
CA ASP A 7 10.94 -1.92 -22.52
C ASP A 7 11.18 -0.56 -23.15
N LYS A 8 10.15 0.05 -23.72
CA LYS A 8 10.29 1.39 -24.27
C LYS A 8 10.40 2.43 -23.17
N ILE A 9 9.71 2.20 -22.06
CA ILE A 9 9.72 3.15 -20.97
C ILE A 9 11.04 3.10 -20.21
N ILE A 10 11.65 1.93 -20.13
CA ILE A 10 12.92 1.75 -19.44
C ILE A 10 14.02 2.61 -20.06
N ASP A 11 13.91 2.92 -21.33
CA ASP A 11 14.92 3.73 -22.02
C ASP A 11 14.89 5.19 -21.60
N MET A 12 13.88 5.61 -20.86
CA MET A 12 13.79 7.00 -20.42
C MET A 12 14.73 7.23 -19.25
N GLU A 13 15.45 8.33 -19.31
CA GLU A 13 16.49 8.65 -18.35
C GLU A 13 15.98 8.67 -16.89
N ASP A 14 14.79 9.20 -16.68
CA ASP A 14 14.25 9.41 -15.34
C ASP A 14 13.23 8.36 -14.95
N TYR A 15 13.23 7.23 -15.61
CA TYR A 15 12.20 6.23 -15.41
C TYR A 15 12.82 4.84 -15.25
N LYS A 16 12.46 4.16 -14.19
CA LYS A 16 12.93 2.81 -13.94
C LYS A 16 11.79 1.91 -13.58
N ILE A 17 11.83 0.67 -14.09
CA ILE A 17 10.84 -0.34 -13.76
C ILE A 17 11.57 -1.59 -13.35
N ASP A 18 11.20 -2.16 -12.20
CA ASP A 18 11.73 -3.45 -11.77
C ASP A 18 10.65 -4.19 -10.97
N LYS A 19 10.99 -5.39 -10.56
CA LYS A 19 10.12 -6.20 -9.72
C LYS A 19 10.71 -6.33 -8.35
N ILE A 20 9.87 -6.29 -7.34
CA ILE A 20 10.30 -6.57 -5.98
C ILE A 20 9.32 -7.57 -5.37
N ILE A 21 9.69 -8.10 -4.22
CA ILE A 21 8.83 -9.01 -3.46
C ILE A 21 8.28 -8.23 -2.28
N ASP A 22 6.96 -8.25 -2.10
CA ASP A 22 6.33 -7.52 -1.01
C ASP A 22 6.38 -8.33 0.30
N SER A 23 5.77 -7.79 1.34
CA SER A 23 5.82 -8.41 2.67
C SER A 23 5.17 -9.79 2.71
N ASP A 24 4.23 -10.05 1.81
CA ASP A 24 3.56 -11.36 1.74
C ASP A 24 4.27 -12.33 0.80
N GLY A 25 5.39 -11.92 0.21
CA GLY A 25 6.12 -12.79 -0.70
C GLY A 25 5.63 -12.77 -2.13
N ASN A 26 4.79 -11.81 -2.48
CA ASN A 26 4.24 -11.70 -3.83
C ASN A 26 5.01 -10.67 -4.65
N GLU A 27 5.03 -10.90 -5.95
CA GLU A 27 5.68 -9.94 -6.86
C GLU A 27 4.83 -8.69 -6.99
N VAL A 28 5.50 -7.54 -7.01
CA VAL A 28 4.88 -6.27 -7.39
C VAL A 28 5.83 -5.55 -8.32
N ILE A 29 5.28 -4.73 -9.20
CA ILE A 29 6.06 -3.94 -10.14
C ILE A 29 6.33 -2.59 -9.50
N ARG A 30 7.60 -2.24 -9.43
CA ARG A 30 8.00 -0.94 -8.90
C ARG A 30 8.38 -0.04 -10.07
N CYS A 31 7.75 1.13 -10.12
CA CYS A 31 8.02 2.13 -11.14
C CYS A 31 8.52 3.40 -10.46
N ILE A 32 9.70 3.82 -10.81
CA ILE A 32 10.26 5.05 -10.26
C ILE A 32 10.34 6.06 -11.39
N PHE A 33 9.66 7.19 -11.22
CA PHE A 33 9.66 8.23 -12.22
C PHE A 33 9.78 9.59 -11.52
N LYS A 34 10.92 10.25 -11.76
CA LYS A 34 11.20 11.56 -11.18
C LYS A 34 11.05 11.52 -9.65
N GLU A 35 10.03 12.17 -9.12
CA GLU A 35 9.88 12.34 -7.67
C GLU A 35 8.90 11.37 -7.04
N VAL A 36 8.44 10.36 -7.79
CA VAL A 36 7.46 9.43 -7.27
C VAL A 36 7.90 7.99 -7.51
N CYS A 37 7.68 7.16 -6.50
CA CYS A 37 7.90 5.72 -6.60
C CYS A 37 6.52 5.06 -6.49
N MET A 38 6.17 4.26 -7.50
CA MET A 38 4.87 3.62 -7.58
C MET A 38 5.02 2.11 -7.53
N TYR A 39 4.09 1.44 -6.87
CA TYR A 39 4.05 -0.02 -6.83
C TYR A 39 2.72 -0.48 -7.38
N LYS A 40 2.75 -1.45 -8.29
CA LYS A 40 1.56 -1.91 -8.99
C LYS A 40 1.47 -3.41 -8.99
N HIS A 41 0.24 -3.90 -9.02
CA HIS A 41 -0.02 -5.32 -9.17
C HIS A 41 0.48 -5.78 -10.56
N PRO A 42 1.19 -6.89 -10.64
CA PRO A 42 1.85 -7.29 -11.90
C PRO A 42 0.89 -7.65 -13.03
N THR A 43 -0.35 -8.04 -12.72
CA THR A 43 -1.28 -8.45 -13.77
C THR A 43 -2.44 -7.49 -13.98
N THR A 44 -2.84 -6.75 -12.95
CA THR A 44 -4.00 -5.85 -13.08
C THR A 44 -3.62 -4.40 -13.30
N ASP A 45 -2.34 -4.05 -13.07
CA ASP A 45 -1.83 -2.70 -13.20
C ASP A 45 -2.44 -1.72 -12.19
N GLU A 46 -3.09 -2.25 -11.16
CA GLU A 46 -3.63 -1.42 -10.08
C GLU A 46 -2.54 -1.05 -9.11
N TYR A 47 -2.64 0.14 -8.50
CA TYR A 47 -1.75 0.47 -7.40
C TYR A 47 -1.95 -0.57 -6.31
N HIS A 48 -0.83 -1.13 -5.85
CA HIS A 48 -0.91 -2.25 -4.93
C HIS A 48 0.43 -2.51 -4.27
N ARG A 49 0.41 -2.62 -2.94
CA ARG A 49 1.60 -3.03 -2.19
C ARG A 49 1.17 -3.50 -0.82
N ILE A 50 1.74 -4.60 -0.37
CA ILE A 50 1.55 -5.10 0.99
C ILE A 50 2.79 -4.75 1.79
N GLY A 51 2.59 -4.08 2.92
CA GLY A 51 3.70 -3.76 3.82
C GLY A 51 4.34 -2.41 3.60
N GLY A 52 3.76 -1.58 2.73
CA GLY A 52 4.29 -0.26 2.49
C GLY A 52 3.35 0.57 1.63
N PRO A 53 3.67 1.84 1.42
CA PRO A 53 2.84 2.68 0.55
C PRO A 53 3.02 2.28 -0.91
N ALA A 54 1.92 2.32 -1.68
CA ALA A 54 1.98 2.04 -3.11
C ALA A 54 2.45 3.26 -3.90
N LEU A 55 2.26 4.45 -3.34
CA LEU A 55 2.79 5.69 -3.92
C LEU A 55 3.60 6.39 -2.84
N LYS A 56 4.84 6.72 -3.18
CA LYS A 56 5.70 7.44 -2.25
C LYS A 56 6.44 8.52 -3.00
N TRP A 57 6.31 9.75 -2.54
CA TRP A 57 6.99 10.90 -3.13
C TRP A 57 8.26 11.21 -2.36
N THR A 58 9.21 11.84 -3.03
CA THR A 58 10.48 12.19 -2.39
C THR A 58 10.31 13.21 -1.27
N ASP A 59 9.21 13.96 -1.27
CA ASP A 59 8.94 14.92 -0.20
C ASP A 59 8.33 14.28 1.05
N GLY A 60 8.13 12.96 1.03
CA GLY A 60 7.64 12.23 2.19
C GLY A 60 6.16 11.90 2.16
N GLU A 61 5.40 12.42 1.20
CA GLU A 61 3.99 12.08 1.10
C GLU A 61 3.82 10.63 0.68
N GLU A 62 2.77 9.98 1.17
CA GLU A 62 2.52 8.56 0.90
C GLU A 62 1.05 8.30 0.68
N SER A 63 0.78 7.29 -0.15
CA SER A 63 -0.58 6.76 -0.31
C SER A 63 -0.50 5.24 -0.33
N TRP A 64 -1.30 4.60 0.50
CA TRP A 64 -1.31 3.15 0.67
C TRP A 64 -2.48 2.55 -0.08
N TYR A 65 -2.19 1.65 -1.01
CA TYR A 65 -3.22 1.00 -1.82
C TYR A 65 -3.09 -0.50 -1.74
N LYS A 66 -4.24 -1.16 -1.78
CA LYS A 66 -4.32 -2.60 -1.91
C LYS A 66 -5.37 -2.89 -2.97
N HIS A 67 -4.95 -3.55 -4.06
CA HIS A 67 -5.82 -3.87 -5.20
C HIS A 67 -6.59 -2.64 -5.68
N GLY A 68 -5.87 -1.53 -5.87
CA GLY A 68 -6.44 -0.32 -6.44
C GLY A 68 -7.24 0.54 -5.50
N ARG A 69 -7.39 0.14 -4.24
CA ARG A 69 -8.16 0.89 -3.26
C ARG A 69 -7.26 1.43 -2.16
N LEU A 70 -7.52 2.65 -1.73
CA LEU A 70 -6.83 3.20 -0.57
C LEU A 70 -7.12 2.30 0.63
N HIS A 71 -6.05 1.84 1.28
CA HIS A 71 -6.21 0.86 2.35
C HIS A 71 -4.95 0.76 3.20
N ARG A 72 -5.11 0.87 4.51
CA ARG A 72 -4.04 0.58 5.44
C ARG A 72 -4.65 0.20 6.77
N GLU A 73 -4.21 -0.91 7.35
CA GLU A 73 -4.85 -1.44 8.56
C GLU A 73 -4.25 -0.95 9.85
N ASN A 74 -3.04 -0.40 9.82
CA ASN A 74 -2.37 -0.01 11.07
C ASN A 74 -1.93 1.45 11.08
N GLY A 75 -2.49 2.28 10.22
CA GLY A 75 -2.15 3.69 10.18
C GLY A 75 -2.94 4.41 9.12
N PRO A 76 -2.64 5.68 8.85
CA PRO A 76 -3.33 6.42 7.80
C PRO A 76 -2.92 5.91 6.43
N ALA A 77 -3.89 5.80 5.52
CA ALA A 77 -3.62 5.37 4.16
C ALA A 77 -3.11 6.50 3.28
N VAL A 78 -3.42 7.75 3.63
CA VAL A 78 -2.93 8.92 2.91
C VAL A 78 -2.22 9.83 3.90
N VAL A 79 -0.96 10.13 3.59
CA VAL A 79 -0.13 10.99 4.43
C VAL A 79 0.34 12.15 3.57
N ARG A 80 -0.06 13.36 3.94
CA ARG A 80 0.37 14.59 3.27
C ARG A 80 0.94 15.53 4.31
N HIS A 81 1.57 16.60 3.84
CA HIS A 81 2.25 17.52 4.76
C HIS A 81 1.34 18.12 5.81
N ASN A 82 0.09 18.40 5.46
CA ASN A 82 -0.85 19.05 6.37
C ASN A 82 -2.10 18.25 6.63
N ARG A 83 -2.13 16.97 6.23
CA ARG A 83 -3.35 16.18 6.38
C ARG A 83 -3.04 14.69 6.30
N ILE A 84 -3.70 13.90 7.15
CA ILE A 84 -3.65 12.44 7.07
C ILE A 84 -5.09 11.93 7.05
N ASP A 85 -5.32 10.87 6.28
CA ASP A 85 -6.64 10.28 6.13
C ASP A 85 -6.55 8.77 6.30
N TYR A 86 -7.57 8.21 6.94
CA TYR A 86 -7.64 6.78 7.22
C TYR A 86 -8.63 6.12 6.28
N TYR A 87 -8.20 5.06 5.61
CA TYR A 87 -9.06 4.33 4.68
C TYR A 87 -8.95 2.84 4.91
N ILE A 88 -10.09 2.16 4.86
CA ILE A 88 -10.15 0.71 4.85
C ILE A 88 -10.93 0.33 3.61
N GLU A 89 -10.27 -0.39 2.70
CA GLU A 89 -10.86 -0.87 1.44
C GLU A 89 -11.58 0.24 0.68
N GLY A 90 -10.91 1.37 0.55
CA GLY A 90 -11.42 2.50 -0.20
C GLY A 90 -12.38 3.40 0.54
N LYS A 91 -12.72 3.06 1.78
CA LYS A 91 -13.70 3.83 2.54
C LYS A 91 -13.00 4.71 3.57
N LEU A 92 -13.30 6.00 3.52
CA LEU A 92 -12.74 6.97 4.45
C LEU A 92 -13.37 6.81 5.83
N LEU A 93 -12.53 6.75 6.86
CA LEU A 93 -12.99 6.62 8.23
C LEU A 93 -12.51 7.80 9.06
N TYR A 94 -13.30 8.17 10.07
CA TYR A 94 -12.81 9.09 11.08
C TYR A 94 -11.73 8.40 11.90
N LYS A 95 -10.80 9.19 12.41
CA LYS A 95 -9.68 8.67 13.19
C LYS A 95 -10.15 7.79 14.36
N GLU A 96 -11.19 8.23 15.04
CA GLU A 96 -11.70 7.49 16.20
C GLU A 96 -12.26 6.13 15.80
N GLU A 97 -12.99 6.09 14.69
CA GLU A 97 -13.53 4.83 14.20
C GLU A 97 -12.42 3.89 13.77
N PHE A 98 -11.41 4.43 13.10
CA PHE A 98 -10.28 3.63 12.64
C PHE A 98 -9.56 2.96 13.82
N TYR A 99 -9.25 3.74 14.84
CA TYR A 99 -8.51 3.19 15.99
C TYR A 99 -9.36 2.27 16.84
N ARG A 100 -10.66 2.50 16.91
CA ARG A 100 -11.57 1.57 17.57
C ARG A 100 -11.52 0.21 16.91
N ARG A 101 -11.54 0.17 15.57
CA ARG A 101 -11.44 -1.08 14.85
C ARG A 101 -10.11 -1.76 15.06
N LEU A 102 -9.04 -0.97 15.07
CA LEU A 102 -7.70 -1.51 15.26
C LEU A 102 -7.54 -2.17 16.62
N VAL A 103 -7.99 -1.50 17.68
CA VAL A 103 -7.93 -2.04 19.04
C VAL A 103 -8.75 -3.33 19.14
N LYS A 104 -9.95 -3.31 18.58
CA LYS A 104 -10.82 -4.49 18.61
C LYS A 104 -10.16 -5.68 17.93
N ARG A 105 -9.52 -5.46 16.80
CA ARG A 105 -8.84 -6.53 16.07
C ARG A 105 -7.67 -7.09 16.88
N ARG A 106 -6.92 -6.22 17.54
CA ARG A 106 -5.79 -6.66 18.38
C ARG A 106 -6.25 -7.49 19.56
N ILE A 107 -7.37 -7.12 20.18
CA ILE A 107 -7.93 -7.88 21.28
C ILE A 107 -8.35 -9.27 20.81
N GLN A 108 -9.01 -9.36 19.65
CA GLN A 108 -9.44 -10.65 19.10
C GLN A 108 -8.25 -11.54 18.79
N ASN A 109 -7.19 -10.97 18.23
CA ASN A 109 -5.99 -11.75 17.93
C ASN A 109 -5.30 -12.23 19.20
N GLY A 110 -5.30 -11.41 20.25
CA GLY A 110 -4.77 -11.82 21.53
C GLY A 110 -5.53 -12.98 22.14
N ARG A 111 -6.86 -12.93 22.07
CA ARG A 111 -7.70 -14.00 22.57
C ARG A 111 -7.45 -15.31 21.83
N LYS A 112 -7.29 -15.24 20.51
CA LYS A 112 -6.99 -16.42 19.72
C LYS A 112 -5.68 -17.07 20.14
N ARG A 113 -4.66 -16.24 20.37
CA ARG A 113 -3.36 -16.78 20.78
C ARG A 113 -3.44 -17.43 22.16
N ILE A 114 -4.19 -16.86 23.08
CA ILE A 114 -4.38 -17.44 24.38
C ILE A 114 -5.07 -18.78 24.30
N LYS A 115 -6.12 -18.89 23.50
CA LYS A 115 -6.80 -20.16 23.28
C LYS A 115 -5.86 -21.23 22.74
N ASN A 116 -5.05 -20.86 21.78
CA ASN A 116 -4.14 -21.81 21.18
C ASN A 116 -3.09 -22.32 22.15
N LYS A 117 -2.69 -21.46 23.09
CA LYS A 117 -1.73 -21.88 24.12
C LYS A 117 -2.32 -22.84 25.12
N VAL A 118 -3.61 -22.67 25.42
CA VAL A 118 -4.26 -23.50 26.44
C VAL A 118 -4.61 -24.88 25.91
N SER A 119 -4.91 -24.96 24.64
CA SER A 119 -5.24 -26.25 24.05
C SER A 119 -3.97 -27.05 23.72
#